data_33d6d85ee8d67bd5939dd0d1ce725f74
#
_entry.id   33d6d85ee8d67bd5939dd0d1ce725f74
#
_cell.length_a   1.000
_cell.length_b   1.000
_cell.length_c   1.000
_cell.angle_alpha   90.00
_cell.angle_beta   90.00
_cell.angle_gamma   90.00
#
_symmetry.space_group_name_H-M   'P 1'
#
loop_
_entity.id
_entity.type
_entity.pdbx_description
1 polymer ?
#
loop_
_entity_poly.entity_id
_entity_poly.type
_entity_poly.pdbx_seq_one_letter_code
_entity_poly.pdbx_strand_id
1 'polypeptide(L)'
;MQINKPSHQWQLTFEGDWPTSVAFLGNGRRIAAGNRTGQIYVWELPENPPESEAGKDEKKDGEGPPDFPPSRRLDGHTNGITHLRTTPDGKTLVSASLDHTVRLWDINAAPSGKADAILDIKQRQKKAYRKSEEEQEQILGAVGIEVGTMAAMHVLESHGGWVYGLGVSADGKRLISGDDQCLSIVWDLNSRKQVSSWRGYDRVWIRSSAISPDGKTAFTCEFAGRRSNFDAPAAQARLWNADDGSLKTDLLKIWTPDVKDEDRQDTYGYWRKWGKLLKRGLVCAEFSPEGKLLALGQGGETDTGKIHLVDVESGKILRTVSGHRYGACDVKFSADGKYVLSSGRDTTVRICQVSDGKEVATLGKERGGQFKDWMHAIAISPDQKTVAAADIAGMVHVWQLQS
;
A
#
# COMPACT_ATOMS: atom_id res chain seq x y z
N MET A 1 20.21 2.25 -1.81
CA MET A 1 19.46 2.61 -3.04
C MET A 1 20.27 3.63 -3.83
N GLN A 2 20.41 3.49 -5.13
CA GLN A 2 21.01 4.52 -6.00
C GLN A 2 19.93 4.99 -6.97
N ILE A 3 19.87 6.31 -7.20
CA ILE A 3 18.84 6.94 -8.03
C ILE A 3 19.57 7.78 -9.09
N ASN A 4 19.50 7.33 -10.34
CA ASN A 4 20.11 8.02 -11.46
C ASN A 4 19.26 7.82 -12.72
N LYS A 5 18.60 8.88 -13.19
CA LYS A 5 17.73 8.89 -14.36
C LYS A 5 16.71 7.73 -14.35
N PRO A 6 15.75 7.70 -13.41
CA PRO A 6 14.73 6.66 -13.37
C PRO A 6 14.00 6.54 -14.72
N SER A 7 13.76 5.31 -15.16
CA SER A 7 13.08 5.03 -16.42
C SER A 7 11.87 4.12 -16.22
N HIS A 8 10.75 4.43 -16.88
CA HIS A 8 9.55 3.61 -16.86
C HIS A 8 9.75 2.40 -17.78
N GLN A 9 9.69 1.19 -17.24
CA GLN A 9 10.06 -0.03 -17.93
C GLN A 9 8.87 -0.87 -18.34
N TRP A 10 7.90 -1.09 -17.45
CA TRP A 10 6.74 -1.92 -17.70
C TRP A 10 5.47 -1.25 -17.18
N GLN A 11 4.40 -1.60 -17.84
CA GLN A 11 3.04 -1.29 -17.48
C GLN A 11 2.27 -2.61 -17.44
N LEU A 12 1.87 -3.04 -16.24
CA LEU A 12 1.17 -4.29 -16.04
C LEU A 12 -0.31 -3.98 -15.93
N THR A 13 -1.09 -4.43 -16.90
CA THR A 13 -2.54 -4.19 -16.89
C THR A 13 -3.21 -5.08 -15.86
N PHE A 14 -3.96 -4.45 -14.98
CA PHE A 14 -4.83 -5.13 -14.03
C PHE A 14 -6.25 -5.18 -14.58
N GLU A 15 -6.88 -6.34 -14.47
CA GLU A 15 -8.16 -6.54 -15.10
C GLU A 15 -9.30 -5.80 -14.44
N GLY A 16 -9.94 -4.94 -15.21
CA GLY A 16 -11.29 -4.38 -14.98
C GLY A 16 -11.54 -3.66 -13.66
N ASP A 17 -10.59 -3.68 -12.73
CA ASP A 17 -10.72 -3.13 -11.39
C ASP A 17 -9.44 -2.44 -10.92
N TRP A 18 -9.52 -1.77 -9.79
CA TRP A 18 -8.40 -1.01 -9.23
C TRP A 18 -7.42 -1.92 -8.49
N PRO A 19 -6.15 -1.96 -8.85
CA PRO A 19 -5.15 -2.53 -7.98
C PRO A 19 -5.04 -1.67 -6.70
N THR A 20 -5.20 -2.30 -5.57
CA THR A 20 -5.26 -1.66 -4.26
C THR A 20 -3.97 -1.76 -3.50
N SER A 21 -3.14 -2.75 -3.84
CA SER A 21 -1.84 -2.95 -3.21
C SER A 21 -0.90 -3.67 -4.16
N VAL A 22 0.41 -3.48 -3.97
CA VAL A 22 1.49 -4.07 -4.77
C VAL A 22 2.62 -4.54 -3.86
N ALA A 23 3.28 -5.64 -4.22
CA ALA A 23 4.46 -6.15 -3.52
C ALA A 23 5.42 -6.85 -4.49
N PHE A 24 6.73 -6.72 -4.26
CA PHE A 24 7.72 -7.57 -4.91
C PHE A 24 7.84 -8.91 -4.19
N LEU A 25 8.06 -9.98 -4.93
CA LEU A 25 8.18 -11.34 -4.44
C LEU A 25 9.58 -11.90 -4.71
N GLY A 26 10.08 -12.72 -3.80
CA GLY A 26 11.34 -13.45 -3.97
C GLY A 26 12.52 -12.54 -4.26
N ASN A 27 13.15 -12.72 -5.39
CA ASN A 27 14.33 -11.97 -5.83
C ASN A 27 14.03 -10.59 -6.47
N GLY A 28 12.76 -10.15 -6.45
CA GLY A 28 12.36 -8.87 -7.03
C GLY A 28 12.02 -8.89 -8.53
N ARG A 29 12.01 -10.06 -9.15
CA ARG A 29 11.55 -10.24 -10.55
C ARG A 29 10.07 -10.58 -10.67
N ARG A 30 9.43 -10.94 -9.55
CA ARG A 30 7.99 -11.18 -9.48
C ARG A 30 7.30 -10.04 -8.75
N ILE A 31 6.17 -9.60 -9.30
CA ILE A 31 5.32 -8.58 -8.71
C ILE A 31 3.95 -9.17 -8.47
N ALA A 32 3.42 -9.00 -7.26
CA ALA A 32 2.04 -9.29 -6.93
C ALA A 32 1.25 -7.98 -6.78
N ALA A 33 0.03 -7.95 -7.30
CA ALA A 33 -0.91 -6.87 -7.05
C ALA A 33 -2.30 -7.43 -6.73
N GLY A 34 -2.95 -6.85 -5.74
CA GLY A 34 -4.29 -7.20 -5.30
C GLY A 34 -5.33 -6.18 -5.75
N ASN A 35 -6.58 -6.58 -5.93
CA ASN A 35 -7.66 -5.73 -6.39
C ASN A 35 -8.86 -5.67 -5.40
N ARG A 36 -9.86 -4.88 -5.76
CA ARG A 36 -11.08 -4.71 -4.96
C ARG A 36 -12.01 -5.93 -4.96
N THR A 37 -11.84 -6.86 -5.88
CA THR A 37 -12.65 -8.07 -5.97
C THR A 37 -12.04 -9.28 -5.24
N GLY A 38 -10.86 -9.09 -4.61
CA GLY A 38 -10.21 -10.14 -3.81
C GLY A 38 -9.21 -11.00 -4.59
N GLN A 39 -8.95 -10.69 -5.84
CA GLN A 39 -7.97 -11.39 -6.64
C GLN A 39 -6.57 -10.79 -6.46
N ILE A 40 -5.57 -11.64 -6.47
CA ILE A 40 -4.16 -11.23 -6.49
C ILE A 40 -3.54 -11.83 -7.73
N TYR A 41 -3.01 -10.98 -8.60
CA TYR A 41 -2.27 -11.41 -9.78
C TYR A 41 -0.77 -11.31 -9.55
N VAL A 42 -0.02 -12.21 -10.17
CA VAL A 42 1.43 -12.24 -10.11
C VAL A 42 2.00 -12.19 -11.53
N TRP A 43 2.94 -11.30 -11.76
CA TRP A 43 3.73 -11.18 -12.98
C TRP A 43 5.16 -11.65 -12.73
N GLU A 44 5.74 -12.33 -13.71
CA GLU A 44 7.17 -12.68 -13.73
C GLU A 44 7.84 -11.81 -14.78
N LEU A 45 8.55 -10.78 -14.34
CA LEU A 45 9.23 -9.85 -15.24
C LEU A 45 10.45 -10.51 -15.87
N PRO A 46 10.66 -10.34 -17.18
CA PRO A 46 11.88 -10.78 -17.85
C PRO A 46 13.10 -10.03 -17.31
N GLU A 47 14.29 -10.56 -17.52
CA GLU A 47 15.54 -9.97 -17.03
C GLU A 47 15.81 -8.61 -17.67
N ASN A 48 15.56 -8.53 -18.96
CA ASN A 48 15.63 -7.30 -19.71
C ASN A 48 14.22 -6.87 -20.12
N PRO A 49 13.89 -5.58 -20.03
CA PRO A 49 12.66 -5.08 -20.61
C PRO A 49 12.63 -5.45 -22.09
N PRO A 50 11.45 -5.76 -22.66
CA PRO A 50 11.35 -5.94 -24.10
C PRO A 50 11.94 -4.70 -24.76
N GLU A 51 12.82 -4.91 -25.73
CA GLU A 51 13.32 -3.81 -26.56
C GLU A 51 12.09 -3.09 -27.08
N SER A 52 11.89 -1.86 -26.66
CA SER A 52 10.86 -1.03 -27.26
C SER A 52 11.22 -0.94 -28.74
N GLU A 53 10.33 -1.30 -29.64
CA GLU A 53 10.49 -1.03 -31.07
C GLU A 53 10.62 0.48 -31.37
N ALA A 54 10.76 1.30 -30.35
CA ALA A 54 11.01 2.73 -30.36
C ALA A 54 12.40 3.12 -30.92
N GLY A 55 12.86 2.40 -31.93
CA GLY A 55 14.01 2.75 -32.75
C GLY A 55 13.67 3.29 -34.14
N LYS A 56 12.39 3.28 -34.52
CA LYS A 56 11.94 3.80 -35.81
C LYS A 56 10.63 4.52 -35.59
N ASP A 57 10.70 5.82 -35.81
CA ASP A 57 9.63 6.81 -35.83
C ASP A 57 9.21 7.43 -34.48
N GLU A 58 9.12 8.73 -34.51
CA GLU A 58 8.76 9.68 -33.47
C GLU A 58 7.69 9.14 -32.52
N LYS A 59 8.04 9.05 -31.21
CA LYS A 59 7.08 8.74 -30.15
C LYS A 59 5.86 9.64 -30.31
N LYS A 60 4.76 9.08 -30.75
CA LYS A 60 3.45 9.70 -30.57
C LYS A 60 3.25 9.86 -29.08
N ASP A 61 3.11 11.09 -28.63
CA ASP A 61 2.75 11.41 -27.25
C ASP A 61 1.56 10.55 -26.81
N GLY A 62 1.79 9.58 -25.94
CA GLY A 62 0.73 8.74 -25.37
C GLY A 62 0.98 7.24 -25.33
N GLU A 63 2.00 6.71 -25.98
CA GLU A 63 2.33 5.27 -25.87
C GLU A 63 3.20 5.01 -24.63
N GLY A 64 2.60 4.33 -23.65
CA GLY A 64 3.29 3.79 -22.47
C GLY A 64 4.19 2.59 -22.85
N PRO A 65 4.98 2.06 -21.89
CA PRO A 65 5.73 0.84 -22.10
C PRO A 65 4.78 -0.34 -22.42
N PRO A 66 5.31 -1.42 -23.03
CA PRO A 66 4.49 -2.56 -23.43
C PRO A 66 3.77 -3.19 -22.22
N ASP A 67 2.54 -3.62 -22.47
CA ASP A 67 1.74 -4.37 -21.51
C ASP A 67 2.28 -5.79 -21.37
N PHE A 68 2.21 -6.34 -20.15
CA PHE A 68 2.72 -7.66 -19.85
C PHE A 68 1.67 -8.48 -19.07
N PRO A 69 1.30 -9.70 -19.53
CA PRO A 69 0.26 -10.48 -18.90
C PRO A 69 0.70 -11.09 -17.57
N PRO A 70 -0.22 -11.33 -16.61
CA PRO A 70 0.07 -12.05 -15.40
C PRO A 70 0.40 -13.52 -15.68
N SER A 71 1.24 -14.11 -14.84
CA SER A 71 1.62 -15.55 -14.91
C SER A 71 0.79 -16.41 -13.96
N ARG A 72 0.27 -15.84 -12.87
CA ARG A 72 -0.46 -16.56 -11.82
C ARG A 72 -1.55 -15.70 -11.23
N ARG A 73 -2.56 -16.39 -10.64
CA ARG A 73 -3.62 -15.80 -9.83
C ARG A 73 -3.71 -16.51 -8.48
N LEU A 74 -3.78 -15.75 -7.40
CA LEU A 74 -4.01 -16.28 -6.06
C LEU A 74 -5.49 -16.13 -5.73
N ASP A 75 -6.17 -17.24 -5.54
CA ASP A 75 -7.61 -17.30 -5.31
C ASP A 75 -7.93 -17.66 -3.86
N GLY A 76 -8.92 -17.00 -3.30
CA GLY A 76 -9.40 -17.34 -1.96
C GLY A 76 -10.08 -16.18 -1.24
N HIS A 77 -9.57 -14.95 -1.32
CA HIS A 77 -10.28 -13.82 -0.74
C HIS A 77 -11.64 -13.60 -1.44
N THR A 78 -12.66 -13.31 -0.65
CA THR A 78 -14.02 -13.10 -1.14
C THR A 78 -14.42 -11.63 -1.23
N ASN A 79 -13.51 -10.74 -0.86
CA ASN A 79 -13.69 -9.29 -0.93
C ASN A 79 -12.33 -8.60 -1.18
N GLY A 80 -12.36 -7.29 -1.40
CA GLY A 80 -11.20 -6.49 -1.82
C GLY A 80 -9.96 -6.67 -0.98
N ILE A 81 -8.81 -6.77 -1.66
CA ILE A 81 -7.49 -6.74 -1.03
C ILE A 81 -7.22 -5.31 -0.57
N THR A 82 -6.74 -5.14 0.63
CA THR A 82 -6.35 -3.83 1.18
C THR A 82 -4.85 -3.63 1.18
N HIS A 83 -4.11 -4.67 1.56
CA HIS A 83 -2.65 -4.63 1.65
C HIS A 83 -2.00 -5.95 1.27
N LEU A 84 -0.82 -5.84 0.66
CA LEU A 84 0.10 -6.93 0.40
C LEU A 84 1.45 -6.63 1.07
N ARG A 85 2.04 -7.64 1.69
CA ARG A 85 3.40 -7.59 2.25
C ARG A 85 4.10 -8.91 1.97
N THR A 86 5.38 -8.86 1.70
CA THR A 86 6.21 -10.07 1.55
C THR A 86 7.08 -10.24 2.78
N THR A 87 7.22 -11.46 3.27
CA THR A 87 8.18 -11.75 4.33
C THR A 87 9.61 -11.46 3.85
N PRO A 88 10.53 -11.03 4.74
CA PRO A 88 11.89 -10.63 4.34
C PRO A 88 12.69 -11.73 3.63
N ASP A 89 12.38 -13.00 3.90
CA ASP A 89 12.98 -14.15 3.20
C ASP A 89 12.44 -14.34 1.77
N GLY A 90 11.47 -13.52 1.38
CA GLY A 90 10.85 -13.53 0.07
C GLY A 90 10.00 -14.76 -0.25
N LYS A 91 9.66 -15.61 0.74
CA LYS A 91 8.96 -16.89 0.50
C LYS A 91 7.47 -16.82 0.69
N THR A 92 6.99 -15.93 1.55
CA THR A 92 5.57 -15.82 1.87
C THR A 92 5.04 -14.45 1.50
N LEU A 93 3.98 -14.41 0.72
CA LEU A 93 3.15 -13.23 0.55
C LEU A 93 2.07 -13.24 1.64
N VAL A 94 1.83 -12.10 2.23
CA VAL A 94 0.76 -11.85 3.21
C VAL A 94 -0.22 -10.87 2.61
N SER A 95 -1.50 -11.18 2.64
CA SER A 95 -2.57 -10.31 2.16
C SER A 95 -3.59 -10.04 3.25
N ALA A 96 -4.06 -8.80 3.34
CA ALA A 96 -5.20 -8.39 4.14
C ALA A 96 -6.38 -8.03 3.24
N SER A 97 -7.60 -8.27 3.71
CA SER A 97 -8.79 -8.08 2.89
C SER A 97 -9.99 -7.54 3.67
N LEU A 98 -10.92 -6.97 2.92
CA LEU A 98 -12.25 -6.60 3.37
C LEU A 98 -13.14 -7.82 3.66
N ASP A 99 -12.65 -9.05 3.42
CA ASP A 99 -13.33 -10.30 3.81
C ASP A 99 -13.05 -10.70 5.27
N HIS A 100 -12.44 -9.81 6.06
CA HIS A 100 -12.12 -9.98 7.48
C HIS A 100 -10.96 -10.95 7.74
N THR A 101 -10.25 -11.38 6.70
CA THR A 101 -9.14 -12.34 6.85
C THR A 101 -7.80 -11.75 6.46
N VAL A 102 -6.74 -12.32 7.02
CA VAL A 102 -5.37 -12.20 6.52
C VAL A 102 -4.95 -13.57 6.01
N ARG A 103 -4.37 -13.63 4.81
CA ARG A 103 -3.95 -14.90 4.20
C ARG A 103 -2.45 -14.93 3.95
N LEU A 104 -1.90 -16.12 4.09
CA LEU A 104 -0.49 -16.44 3.83
C LEU A 104 -0.42 -17.30 2.57
N TRP A 105 0.49 -16.97 1.66
CA TRP A 105 0.66 -17.66 0.39
C TRP A 105 2.12 -18.08 0.23
N ASP A 106 2.35 -19.36 -0.07
CA ASP A 106 3.68 -19.81 -0.47
C ASP A 106 3.91 -19.45 -1.95
N ILE A 107 4.73 -18.42 -2.18
CA ILE A 107 4.96 -17.91 -3.53
C ILE A 107 5.80 -18.84 -4.42
N ASN A 108 6.39 -19.89 -3.87
CA ASN A 108 7.18 -20.87 -4.58
C ASN A 108 6.42 -22.19 -4.84
N ALA A 109 5.21 -22.32 -4.25
CA ALA A 109 4.36 -23.49 -4.51
C ALA A 109 4.00 -23.57 -6.00
N ALA A 110 3.85 -24.78 -6.49
CA ALA A 110 3.32 -25.02 -7.83
C ALA A 110 1.83 -24.63 -7.88
N PRO A 111 1.34 -24.12 -9.01
CA PRO A 111 -0.09 -23.89 -9.19
C PRO A 111 -0.89 -25.19 -8.97
N SER A 112 -2.00 -25.07 -8.27
CA SER A 112 -2.92 -26.19 -7.95
C SER A 112 -4.06 -26.32 -8.95
N GLY A 113 -4.25 -25.35 -9.82
CA GLY A 113 -5.31 -25.30 -10.81
C GLY A 113 -5.01 -24.28 -11.91
N LYS A 114 -6.00 -24.03 -12.74
CA LYS A 114 -5.95 -23.05 -13.82
C LYS A 114 -7.21 -22.21 -13.84
N ALA A 115 -7.08 -20.97 -14.26
CA ALA A 115 -8.19 -20.06 -14.48
C ALA A 115 -7.86 -19.04 -15.57
N ASP A 116 -8.86 -18.44 -16.13
CA ASP A 116 -8.68 -17.35 -17.06
C ASP A 116 -8.36 -16.05 -16.31
N ALA A 117 -7.22 -15.46 -16.63
CA ALA A 117 -7.00 -14.05 -16.33
C ALA A 117 -7.69 -13.26 -17.43
N ILE A 118 -8.86 -12.72 -17.14
CA ILE A 118 -9.57 -11.87 -18.07
C ILE A 118 -8.86 -10.51 -18.09
N LEU A 119 -8.24 -10.15 -19.16
CA LEU A 119 -7.56 -8.87 -19.31
C LEU A 119 -8.58 -7.82 -19.76
N ASP A 120 -8.86 -6.88 -18.85
CA ASP A 120 -9.53 -5.61 -19.10
C ASP A 120 -10.90 -5.61 -19.80
N ILE A 121 -11.92 -6.08 -19.09
CA ILE A 121 -13.33 -5.97 -19.54
C ILE A 121 -13.72 -4.52 -19.90
N LYS A 122 -13.25 -3.51 -19.17
CA LYS A 122 -13.59 -2.10 -19.45
C LYS A 122 -12.95 -1.60 -20.74
N GLN A 123 -11.70 -1.95 -21.00
CA GLN A 123 -11.06 -1.61 -22.29
C GLN A 123 -11.71 -2.40 -23.43
N ARG A 124 -12.05 -3.67 -23.21
CA ARG A 124 -12.81 -4.46 -24.20
C ARG A 124 -14.17 -3.85 -24.49
N GLN A 125 -14.95 -3.50 -23.47
CA GLN A 125 -16.22 -2.79 -23.64
C GLN A 125 -16.06 -1.45 -24.34
N LYS A 126 -15.00 -0.68 -24.03
CA LYS A 126 -14.70 0.57 -24.72
C LYS A 126 -14.30 0.37 -26.18
N LYS A 127 -13.51 -0.68 -26.47
CA LYS A 127 -13.15 -1.07 -27.84
C LYS A 127 -14.35 -1.61 -28.62
N ALA A 128 -15.25 -2.36 -27.96
CA ALA A 128 -16.47 -2.89 -28.54
C ALA A 128 -17.54 -1.82 -28.80
N TYR A 129 -17.45 -0.69 -28.10
CA TYR A 129 -18.44 0.38 -28.22
C TYR A 129 -18.52 0.90 -29.66
N ARG A 130 -19.73 0.91 -30.24
CA ARG A 130 -20.03 1.28 -31.64
C ARG A 130 -19.42 0.37 -32.73
N LYS A 131 -19.04 -0.84 -32.39
CA LYS A 131 -18.65 -1.87 -33.34
C LYS A 131 -19.87 -2.69 -33.80
N SER A 132 -19.74 -3.46 -34.88
CA SER A 132 -20.78 -4.42 -35.30
C SER A 132 -20.97 -5.50 -34.23
N GLU A 133 -22.13 -6.17 -34.21
CA GLU A 133 -22.42 -7.26 -33.29
C GLU A 133 -21.35 -8.36 -33.34
N GLU A 134 -20.89 -8.72 -34.53
CA GLU A 134 -19.86 -9.73 -34.75
C GLU A 134 -18.49 -9.27 -34.20
N GLU A 135 -18.10 -7.99 -34.40
CA GLU A 135 -16.88 -7.43 -33.81
C GLU A 135 -17.00 -7.31 -32.28
N GLN A 136 -18.18 -6.99 -31.75
CA GLN A 136 -18.43 -6.97 -30.31
C GLN A 136 -18.28 -8.36 -29.69
N GLU A 137 -18.87 -9.39 -30.29
CA GLU A 137 -18.72 -10.78 -29.85
C GLU A 137 -17.24 -11.21 -29.85
N GLN A 138 -16.48 -10.89 -30.90
CA GLN A 138 -15.06 -11.19 -30.98
C GLN A 138 -14.26 -10.46 -29.86
N ILE A 139 -14.52 -9.18 -29.64
CA ILE A 139 -13.79 -8.38 -28.63
C ILE A 139 -14.17 -8.79 -27.21
N LEU A 140 -15.45 -9.03 -26.96
CA LEU A 140 -15.96 -9.39 -25.63
C LEU A 140 -15.77 -10.89 -25.33
N GLY A 141 -15.87 -11.74 -26.34
CA GLY A 141 -15.66 -13.18 -26.25
C GLY A 141 -14.20 -13.63 -26.38
N ALA A 142 -13.25 -12.69 -26.51
CA ALA A 142 -11.85 -13.03 -26.50
C ALA A 142 -11.49 -13.73 -25.18
N VAL A 143 -11.06 -14.99 -25.30
CA VAL A 143 -10.71 -15.86 -24.19
C VAL A 143 -9.61 -15.19 -23.38
N GLY A 144 -9.75 -15.15 -22.04
CA GLY A 144 -8.72 -14.67 -21.16
C GLY A 144 -7.46 -15.55 -21.28
N ILE A 145 -6.33 -15.00 -20.88
CA ILE A 145 -5.09 -15.77 -20.80
C ILE A 145 -5.23 -16.78 -19.66
N GLU A 146 -5.04 -18.07 -19.96
CA GLU A 146 -5.03 -19.09 -18.92
C GLU A 146 -3.81 -18.92 -18.02
N VAL A 147 -4.04 -18.78 -16.72
CA VAL A 147 -3.00 -18.65 -15.70
C VAL A 147 -3.10 -19.73 -14.65
N GLY A 148 -1.98 -20.09 -14.03
CA GLY A 148 -1.98 -21.00 -12.89
C GLY A 148 -2.64 -20.38 -11.68
N THR A 149 -3.49 -21.13 -10.95
CA THR A 149 -4.11 -20.68 -9.71
C THR A 149 -3.46 -21.28 -8.49
N MET A 150 -3.45 -20.53 -7.41
CA MET A 150 -2.88 -20.93 -6.11
C MET A 150 -3.87 -20.62 -5.00
N ALA A 151 -4.03 -21.57 -4.08
CA ALA A 151 -4.79 -21.36 -2.84
C ALA A 151 -3.87 -20.82 -1.73
N ALA A 152 -4.47 -20.18 -0.73
CA ALA A 152 -3.75 -19.74 0.45
C ALA A 152 -3.18 -20.94 1.23
N MET A 153 -1.93 -20.82 1.67
CA MET A 153 -1.29 -21.79 2.55
C MET A 153 -1.95 -21.80 3.94
N HIS A 154 -2.40 -20.64 4.38
CA HIS A 154 -3.06 -20.47 5.68
C HIS A 154 -3.95 -19.24 5.69
N VAL A 155 -5.01 -19.28 6.52
CA VAL A 155 -5.94 -18.17 6.75
C VAL A 155 -5.92 -17.82 8.23
N LEU A 156 -5.70 -16.55 8.56
CA LEU A 156 -5.79 -16.01 9.91
C LEU A 156 -7.17 -15.37 10.06
N GLU A 157 -8.03 -16.04 10.83
CA GLU A 157 -9.43 -15.66 11.07
C GLU A 157 -9.61 -15.20 12.51
N SER A 158 -9.66 -13.91 12.77
CA SER A 158 -9.95 -13.36 14.12
C SER A 158 -10.47 -11.92 14.05
N HIS A 159 -10.52 -11.31 12.88
CA HIS A 159 -11.10 -10.00 12.69
C HIS A 159 -12.60 -10.10 12.47
N GLY A 160 -13.36 -9.23 13.15
CA GLY A 160 -14.80 -9.09 12.93
C GLY A 160 -15.16 -8.04 11.88
N GLY A 161 -14.17 -7.31 11.39
CA GLY A 161 -14.33 -6.21 10.45
C GLY A 161 -13.30 -6.24 9.31
N TRP A 162 -13.38 -5.23 8.45
CA TRP A 162 -12.50 -5.05 7.30
C TRP A 162 -11.06 -4.79 7.72
N VAL A 163 -10.12 -5.61 7.27
CA VAL A 163 -8.71 -5.45 7.64
C VAL A 163 -8.05 -4.42 6.74
N TYR A 164 -7.70 -3.26 7.31
CA TYR A 164 -7.04 -2.16 6.60
C TYR A 164 -5.56 -2.02 6.93
N GLY A 165 -5.12 -2.41 8.12
CA GLY A 165 -3.74 -2.31 8.55
C GLY A 165 -2.99 -3.61 8.35
N LEU A 166 -1.75 -3.58 7.82
CA LEU A 166 -0.90 -4.76 7.69
C LEU A 166 0.58 -4.36 7.73
N GLY A 167 1.34 -5.00 8.62
CA GLY A 167 2.79 -4.82 8.73
C GLY A 167 3.49 -6.12 9.10
N VAL A 168 4.68 -6.37 8.54
CA VAL A 168 5.53 -7.54 8.84
C VAL A 168 6.86 -7.04 9.40
N SER A 169 7.36 -7.66 10.47
CA SER A 169 8.66 -7.33 11.06
C SER A 169 9.83 -7.73 10.14
N ALA A 170 10.97 -7.06 10.29
CA ALA A 170 12.12 -7.32 9.43
C ALA A 170 12.77 -8.70 9.64
N ASP A 171 12.50 -9.36 10.75
CA ASP A 171 12.92 -10.76 10.98
C ASP A 171 11.91 -11.79 10.44
N GLY A 172 10.78 -11.34 9.91
CA GLY A 172 9.72 -12.18 9.36
C GLY A 172 8.92 -12.98 10.38
N LYS A 173 9.10 -12.72 11.67
CA LYS A 173 8.43 -13.53 12.72
C LYS A 173 7.11 -12.96 13.18
N ARG A 174 6.92 -11.65 13.08
CA ARG A 174 5.74 -10.96 13.59
C ARG A 174 4.98 -10.28 12.44
N LEU A 175 3.68 -10.32 12.56
CA LEU A 175 2.73 -9.63 11.71
C LEU A 175 1.79 -8.82 12.59
N ILE A 176 1.50 -7.58 12.21
CA ILE A 176 0.37 -6.82 12.75
C ILE A 176 -0.72 -6.70 11.71
N SER A 177 -1.97 -6.84 12.14
CA SER A 177 -3.17 -6.52 11.36
C SER A 177 -4.12 -5.66 12.17
N GLY A 178 -4.87 -4.79 11.48
CA GLY A 178 -5.84 -3.90 12.13
C GLY A 178 -7.10 -3.72 11.31
N ASP A 179 -8.27 -3.70 11.96
CA ASP A 179 -9.56 -3.65 11.29
C ASP A 179 -10.35 -2.35 11.54
N ASP A 180 -11.49 -2.21 10.86
CA ASP A 180 -12.42 -1.08 10.97
C ASP A 180 -13.29 -1.12 12.25
N GLN A 181 -13.14 -2.15 13.08
CA GLN A 181 -13.70 -2.20 14.43
C GLN A 181 -12.67 -1.89 15.52
N CYS A 182 -11.57 -1.24 15.11
CA CYS A 182 -10.47 -0.83 15.98
C CYS A 182 -9.75 -1.98 16.71
N LEU A 183 -9.83 -3.20 16.19
CA LEU A 183 -9.09 -4.34 16.71
C LEU A 183 -7.74 -4.42 16.01
N SER A 184 -6.67 -4.42 16.79
CA SER A 184 -5.32 -4.74 16.36
C SER A 184 -4.93 -6.11 16.88
N ILE A 185 -4.30 -6.92 16.03
CA ILE A 185 -3.81 -8.25 16.39
C ILE A 185 -2.35 -8.37 15.94
N VAL A 186 -1.49 -8.83 16.83
CA VAL A 186 -0.14 -9.26 16.52
C VAL A 186 -0.10 -10.79 16.44
N TRP A 187 0.47 -11.29 15.37
CA TRP A 187 0.58 -12.71 15.08
C TRP A 187 2.05 -13.15 15.08
N ASP A 188 2.30 -14.34 15.54
CA ASP A 188 3.54 -15.05 15.28
C ASP A 188 3.41 -15.84 13.98
N LEU A 189 4.21 -15.50 12.97
CA LEU A 189 4.10 -16.08 11.63
C LEU A 189 4.57 -17.55 11.57
N ASN A 190 5.42 -17.99 12.49
CA ASN A 190 5.89 -19.38 12.53
C ASN A 190 4.81 -20.31 13.08
N SER A 191 4.26 -19.96 14.23
CA SER A 191 3.18 -20.74 14.85
C SER A 191 1.81 -20.43 14.27
N ARG A 192 1.66 -19.31 13.55
CA ARG A 192 0.40 -18.81 13.00
C ARG A 192 -0.65 -18.49 14.06
N LYS A 193 -0.19 -18.21 15.27
CA LYS A 193 -1.04 -17.91 16.44
C LYS A 193 -1.00 -16.42 16.78
N GLN A 194 -2.09 -15.96 17.36
CA GLN A 194 -2.15 -14.64 17.98
C GLN A 194 -1.17 -14.58 19.16
N VAL A 195 -0.40 -13.50 19.21
CA VAL A 195 0.51 -13.16 20.31
C VAL A 195 -0.19 -12.23 21.28
N SER A 196 -0.72 -11.14 20.77
CA SER A 196 -1.44 -10.12 21.52
C SER A 196 -2.56 -9.52 20.67
N SER A 197 -3.51 -8.91 21.33
CA SER A 197 -4.52 -8.08 20.67
C SER A 197 -5.03 -7.00 21.61
N TRP A 198 -5.45 -5.90 21.02
CA TRP A 198 -6.05 -4.78 21.75
C TRP A 198 -7.06 -4.05 20.89
N ARG A 199 -7.93 -3.31 21.56
CA ARG A 199 -8.83 -2.36 20.90
C ARG A 199 -8.42 -0.95 21.28
N GLY A 200 -8.48 -0.08 20.30
CA GLY A 200 -8.39 1.37 20.52
C GLY A 200 -9.71 1.93 21.06
N TYR A 201 -10.11 3.10 20.58
CA TYR A 201 -11.41 3.65 20.93
C TYR A 201 -12.54 2.98 20.14
N ASP A 202 -13.69 2.83 20.78
CA ASP A 202 -14.90 2.40 20.09
C ASP A 202 -15.26 3.34 18.93
N ARG A 203 -15.74 2.77 17.82
CA ARG A 203 -16.24 3.47 16.64
C ARG A 203 -15.21 4.23 15.81
N VAL A 204 -13.94 3.91 15.91
CA VAL A 204 -12.90 4.40 15.02
C VAL A 204 -12.31 3.24 14.21
N TRP A 205 -11.83 3.54 13.02
CA TRP A 205 -11.22 2.55 12.12
C TRP A 205 -9.72 2.62 12.20
N ILE A 206 -9.05 1.49 12.23
CA ILE A 206 -7.62 1.45 11.97
C ILE A 206 -7.41 1.65 10.47
N ARG A 207 -6.74 2.74 10.11
CA ARG A 207 -6.47 3.08 8.71
C ARG A 207 -5.15 2.52 8.23
N SER A 208 -4.18 2.39 9.12
CA SER A 208 -2.88 1.82 8.85
C SER A 208 -2.28 1.24 10.12
N SER A 209 -1.54 0.17 9.97
CA SER A 209 -0.74 -0.43 11.02
C SER A 209 0.66 -0.73 10.50
N ALA A 210 1.65 -0.56 11.36
CA ALA A 210 3.04 -0.92 11.11
C ALA A 210 3.64 -1.61 12.34
N ILE A 211 4.66 -2.42 12.12
CA ILE A 211 5.41 -3.06 13.21
C ILE A 211 6.89 -2.76 13.02
N SER A 212 7.59 -2.49 14.13
CA SER A 212 9.02 -2.21 14.11
C SER A 212 9.83 -3.39 13.58
N PRO A 213 11.02 -3.16 13.04
CA PRO A 213 11.86 -4.23 12.50
C PRO A 213 12.14 -5.36 13.47
N ASP A 214 12.28 -5.07 14.76
CA ASP A 214 12.48 -6.04 15.84
C ASP A 214 11.19 -6.73 16.32
N GLY A 215 10.04 -6.36 15.76
CA GLY A 215 8.74 -6.93 16.11
C GLY A 215 8.18 -6.52 17.47
N LYS A 216 8.82 -5.58 18.20
CA LYS A 216 8.45 -5.23 19.59
C LYS A 216 7.54 -4.02 19.74
N THR A 217 7.54 -3.14 18.75
CA THR A 217 6.72 -1.93 18.76
C THR A 217 5.75 -1.94 17.60
N ALA A 218 4.48 -1.82 17.90
CA ALA A 218 3.43 -1.66 16.89
C ALA A 218 3.01 -0.19 16.80
N PHE A 219 2.61 0.22 15.61
CA PHE A 219 1.97 1.51 15.37
C PHE A 219 0.58 1.29 14.82
N THR A 220 -0.37 2.10 15.28
CA THR A 220 -1.70 2.22 14.68
C THR A 220 -2.06 3.67 14.46
N CYS A 221 -2.67 3.98 13.32
CA CYS A 221 -3.42 5.20 13.16
C CYS A 221 -4.90 4.89 13.03
N GLU A 222 -5.68 5.59 13.82
CA GLU A 222 -7.11 5.40 13.93
C GLU A 222 -7.82 6.65 13.41
N PHE A 223 -8.93 6.46 12.72
CA PHE A 223 -9.71 7.54 12.13
C PHE A 223 -11.20 7.31 12.35
N ALA A 224 -11.89 8.32 12.87
CA ALA A 224 -13.35 8.31 12.94
C ALA A 224 -13.95 8.50 11.55
N GLY A 225 -14.67 7.50 11.05
CA GLY A 225 -15.42 7.59 9.79
C GLY A 225 -16.51 8.67 9.84
N ARG A 226 -16.99 9.13 8.67
CA ARG A 226 -18.04 10.15 8.52
C ARG A 226 -19.37 9.84 9.24
N ARG A 227 -19.55 8.62 9.75
CA ARG A 227 -20.77 8.16 10.45
C ARG A 227 -20.62 8.08 11.97
N SER A 228 -19.45 8.39 12.53
CA SER A 228 -19.33 8.47 13.98
C SER A 228 -20.11 9.71 14.44
N ASN A 229 -21.09 9.47 15.32
CA ASN A 229 -21.70 10.53 16.10
C ASN A 229 -20.58 11.37 16.72
N PHE A 230 -20.86 12.63 16.98
CA PHE A 230 -19.92 13.69 17.40
C PHE A 230 -18.99 13.37 18.60
N ASP A 231 -19.10 12.18 19.19
CA ASP A 231 -18.39 11.77 20.42
C ASP A 231 -17.14 10.92 20.20
N ALA A 232 -16.75 10.59 18.94
CA ALA A 232 -15.53 9.84 18.69
C ALA A 232 -14.35 10.80 18.56
N PRO A 233 -13.22 10.55 19.26
CA PRO A 233 -12.04 11.37 19.12
C PRO A 233 -11.55 11.34 17.66
N ALA A 234 -11.08 12.49 17.18
CA ALA A 234 -10.46 12.61 15.86
C ALA A 234 -9.27 11.62 15.74
N ALA A 235 -8.70 11.51 14.52
CA ALA A 235 -7.59 10.62 14.23
C ALA A 235 -6.60 10.44 15.39
N GLN A 236 -6.22 9.22 15.68
CA GLN A 236 -5.26 8.85 16.71
C GLN A 236 -4.00 8.29 16.07
N ALA A 237 -2.86 8.50 16.70
CA ALA A 237 -1.56 7.95 16.30
C ALA A 237 -0.87 7.43 17.56
N ARG A 238 -0.70 6.11 17.64
CA ARG A 238 -0.24 5.46 18.87
C ARG A 238 0.82 4.40 18.60
N LEU A 239 1.77 4.33 19.54
CA LEU A 239 2.74 3.25 19.65
C LEU A 239 2.34 2.30 20.78
N TRP A 240 2.45 1.00 20.54
CA TRP A 240 2.03 -0.06 21.41
C TRP A 240 3.18 -1.05 21.62
N ASN A 241 3.18 -1.73 22.75
CA ASN A 241 4.00 -2.91 22.95
C ASN A 241 3.35 -4.08 22.17
N ALA A 242 4.08 -4.66 21.23
CA ALA A 242 3.56 -5.73 20.37
C ALA A 242 3.39 -7.07 21.12
N ASP A 243 4.07 -7.27 22.25
CA ASP A 243 4.00 -8.53 22.99
C ASP A 243 2.72 -8.65 23.86
N ASP A 244 2.22 -7.55 24.40
CA ASP A 244 1.08 -7.53 25.32
C ASP A 244 -0.05 -6.55 24.94
N GLY A 245 0.15 -5.72 23.91
CA GLY A 245 -0.84 -4.73 23.46
C GLY A 245 -0.95 -3.51 24.37
N SER A 246 -0.05 -3.31 25.31
CA SER A 246 -0.06 -2.12 26.19
C SER A 246 0.34 -0.85 25.42
N LEU A 247 -0.31 0.27 25.73
CA LEU A 247 0.00 1.57 25.13
C LEU A 247 1.38 2.05 25.59
N LYS A 248 2.31 2.27 24.64
CA LYS A 248 3.62 2.86 24.92
C LYS A 248 3.57 4.38 24.83
N THR A 249 3.00 4.91 23.75
CA THR A 249 3.03 6.34 23.49
C THR A 249 1.81 6.78 22.70
N ASP A 250 1.14 7.79 23.17
CA ASP A 250 0.17 8.56 22.42
C ASP A 250 0.88 9.74 21.73
N LEU A 251 1.18 9.59 20.46
CA LEU A 251 1.93 10.59 19.69
C LEU A 251 1.19 11.91 19.62
N LEU A 252 -0.14 11.87 19.65
CA LEU A 252 -0.93 13.09 19.60
C LEU A 252 -0.75 13.95 20.84
N LYS A 253 -0.60 13.34 22.01
CA LYS A 253 -0.31 14.08 23.23
C LYS A 253 1.02 14.83 23.13
N ILE A 254 2.02 14.23 22.47
CA ILE A 254 3.33 14.86 22.25
C ILE A 254 3.22 16.02 21.25
N TRP A 255 2.43 15.83 20.19
CA TRP A 255 2.32 16.84 19.13
C TRP A 255 1.41 18.01 19.48
N THR A 256 0.59 17.88 20.53
CA THR A 256 -0.34 18.92 21.00
C THR A 256 -0.27 19.08 22.52
N PRO A 257 0.89 19.51 23.05
CA PRO A 257 1.07 19.64 24.50
C PRO A 257 0.11 20.66 25.13
N ASP A 258 -0.33 21.66 24.36
CA ASP A 258 -1.24 22.73 24.82
C ASP A 258 -2.70 22.32 24.87
N VAL A 259 -3.04 21.10 24.44
CA VAL A 259 -4.41 20.57 24.44
C VAL A 259 -4.63 19.76 25.72
N LYS A 260 -5.53 20.21 26.58
CA LYS A 260 -5.91 19.47 27.80
C LYS A 260 -6.65 18.17 27.45
N ASP A 261 -6.52 17.15 28.31
CA ASP A 261 -7.18 15.85 28.10
C ASP A 261 -8.71 15.96 28.03
N GLU A 262 -9.31 16.87 28.79
CA GLU A 262 -10.75 17.22 28.74
C GLU A 262 -11.16 17.78 27.35
N ASP A 263 -10.32 18.66 26.76
CA ASP A 263 -10.57 19.22 25.42
C ASP A 263 -10.37 18.18 24.30
N ARG A 264 -9.67 17.07 24.57
CA ARG A 264 -9.48 15.98 23.62
C ARG A 264 -10.75 15.14 23.43
N GLN A 265 -11.65 15.19 24.38
CA GLN A 265 -12.98 14.57 24.31
C GLN A 265 -14.00 15.48 23.60
N ASP A 266 -13.74 16.78 23.51
CA ASP A 266 -14.56 17.70 22.72
C ASP A 266 -14.17 17.64 21.26
N THR A 267 -14.95 16.89 20.49
CA THR A 267 -14.77 16.67 19.05
C THR A 267 -14.69 17.95 18.23
N TYR A 268 -15.40 19.01 18.62
CA TYR A 268 -15.45 20.26 17.86
C TYR A 268 -14.25 21.17 18.14
N GLY A 269 -13.85 21.34 19.41
CA GLY A 269 -12.65 22.08 19.81
C GLY A 269 -11.37 21.41 19.35
N TYR A 270 -11.36 20.09 19.38
CA TYR A 270 -10.29 19.23 18.92
C TYR A 270 -10.08 19.33 17.38
N TRP A 271 -11.13 19.33 16.57
CA TRP A 271 -11.06 19.56 15.14
C TRP A 271 -10.45 20.91 14.76
N ARG A 272 -10.72 21.95 15.51
CA ARG A 272 -10.13 23.27 15.27
C ARG A 272 -8.62 23.30 15.46
N LYS A 273 -8.09 22.62 16.46
CA LYS A 273 -6.64 22.56 16.74
C LYS A 273 -5.93 21.54 15.88
N TRP A 274 -6.52 20.37 15.73
CA TRP A 274 -5.95 19.24 14.96
C TRP A 274 -6.10 19.39 13.45
N GLY A 275 -7.19 19.91 13.00
CA GLY A 275 -7.45 20.07 11.58
C GLY A 275 -6.38 20.89 10.84
N LYS A 276 -5.56 21.64 11.59
CA LYS A 276 -4.40 22.36 11.04
C LYS A 276 -3.16 21.47 10.91
N LEU A 277 -2.94 20.49 11.83
CA LEU A 277 -1.75 19.65 11.82
C LEU A 277 -1.97 18.39 10.98
N LEU A 278 -3.08 17.69 11.15
CA LEU A 278 -3.38 16.43 10.48
C LEU A 278 -4.73 16.47 9.75
N LYS A 279 -4.88 17.45 8.88
CA LYS A 279 -6.08 17.59 8.05
C LYS A 279 -6.33 16.30 7.26
N ARG A 280 -7.49 15.63 7.48
CA ARG A 280 -7.87 14.35 6.88
C ARG A 280 -7.11 13.12 7.42
N GLY A 281 -6.35 13.26 8.51
CA GLY A 281 -5.72 12.17 9.23
C GLY A 281 -4.51 11.54 8.53
N LEU A 282 -3.99 10.51 9.16
CA LEU A 282 -2.91 9.67 8.64
C LEU A 282 -3.50 8.45 7.93
N VAL A 283 -2.91 8.05 6.82
CA VAL A 283 -3.44 6.97 5.96
C VAL A 283 -2.44 5.85 5.69
N CYS A 284 -1.16 6.10 5.86
CA CYS A 284 -0.12 5.09 5.70
C CYS A 284 1.03 5.33 6.68
N ALA A 285 1.71 4.25 7.02
CA ALA A 285 2.80 4.25 7.99
C ALA A 285 3.82 3.16 7.68
N GLU A 286 5.10 3.46 7.92
CA GLU A 286 6.17 2.48 7.85
C GLU A 286 7.32 2.85 8.79
N PHE A 287 7.89 1.86 9.49
CA PHE A 287 9.12 2.05 10.28
C PHE A 287 10.35 2.05 9.37
N SER A 288 11.34 2.87 9.72
CA SER A 288 12.66 2.77 9.08
C SER A 288 13.32 1.42 9.37
N PRO A 289 14.25 0.97 8.50
CA PRO A 289 14.91 -0.32 8.69
C PRO A 289 15.61 -0.50 10.05
N GLU A 290 16.09 0.61 10.66
CA GLU A 290 16.69 0.59 11.99
C GLU A 290 15.65 0.68 13.12
N GLY A 291 14.37 0.90 12.80
CA GLY A 291 13.31 1.08 13.79
C GLY A 291 13.31 2.39 14.55
N LYS A 292 14.19 3.33 14.19
CA LYS A 292 14.33 4.61 14.89
C LYS A 292 13.37 5.68 14.42
N LEU A 293 12.97 5.59 13.15
CA LEU A 293 12.01 6.52 12.53
C LEU A 293 10.73 5.81 12.15
N LEU A 294 9.65 6.58 12.15
CA LEU A 294 8.36 6.19 11.62
C LEU A 294 7.95 7.25 10.58
N ALA A 295 7.74 6.82 9.35
CA ALA A 295 7.19 7.67 8.30
C ALA A 295 5.66 7.56 8.31
N LEU A 296 4.98 8.69 8.33
CA LEU A 296 3.52 8.80 8.38
C LEU A 296 3.03 9.66 7.23
N GLY A 297 2.23 9.09 6.36
CA GLY A 297 1.63 9.80 5.23
C GLY A 297 0.27 10.40 5.60
N GLN A 298 0.11 11.69 5.31
CA GLN A 298 -1.13 12.42 5.54
C GLN A 298 -2.05 12.32 4.31
N GLY A 299 -3.29 11.92 4.55
CA GLY A 299 -4.34 11.91 3.54
C GLY A 299 -4.91 13.29 3.27
N GLY A 300 -5.78 13.40 2.26
CA GLY A 300 -6.52 14.62 1.99
C GLY A 300 -6.82 14.85 0.52
N GLU A 301 -7.48 15.97 0.23
CA GLU A 301 -7.93 16.32 -1.13
C GLU A 301 -7.23 17.57 -1.68
N THR A 302 -6.54 18.36 -0.86
CA THR A 302 -5.86 19.59 -1.28
C THR A 302 -4.63 19.83 -0.41
N ASP A 303 -3.46 19.97 -1.01
CA ASP A 303 -2.16 20.37 -0.42
C ASP A 303 -1.86 19.77 0.98
N THR A 304 -2.34 18.56 1.23
CA THR A 304 -2.26 17.90 2.53
C THR A 304 -1.39 16.66 2.55
N GLY A 305 -0.86 16.23 1.41
CA GLY A 305 -0.10 14.98 1.28
C GLY A 305 1.31 15.02 1.87
N LYS A 306 1.44 15.52 3.08
CA LYS A 306 2.72 15.60 3.80
C LYS A 306 3.15 14.24 4.31
N ILE A 307 4.46 14.04 4.37
CA ILE A 307 5.06 12.87 5.01
C ILE A 307 5.79 13.37 6.27
N HIS A 308 5.36 12.88 7.43
CA HIS A 308 5.99 13.20 8.71
C HIS A 308 6.99 12.11 9.08
N LEU A 309 8.23 12.47 9.37
CA LEU A 309 9.24 11.59 9.92
C LEU A 309 9.28 11.80 11.44
N VAL A 310 8.87 10.77 12.17
CA VAL A 310 8.71 10.79 13.63
C VAL A 310 9.84 9.96 14.25
N ASP A 311 10.50 10.49 15.24
CA ASP A 311 11.42 9.74 16.09
C ASP A 311 10.63 8.82 17.01
N VAL A 312 10.90 7.53 16.95
CA VAL A 312 10.11 6.50 17.65
C VAL A 312 10.29 6.59 19.16
N GLU A 313 11.48 6.96 19.63
CA GLU A 313 11.79 7.03 21.05
C GLU A 313 11.12 8.22 21.74
N SER A 314 11.32 9.42 21.16
CA SER A 314 10.77 10.66 21.71
C SER A 314 9.32 10.94 21.27
N GLY A 315 8.85 10.29 20.22
CA GLY A 315 7.55 10.55 19.60
C GLY A 315 7.48 11.89 18.85
N LYS A 316 8.56 12.64 18.72
CA LYS A 316 8.58 13.97 18.10
C LYS A 316 8.63 13.88 16.58
N ILE A 317 7.93 14.78 15.92
CA ILE A 317 8.11 14.99 14.47
C ILE A 317 9.44 15.68 14.26
N LEU A 318 10.42 14.94 13.73
CA LEU A 318 11.74 15.50 13.40
C LEU A 318 11.69 16.31 12.11
N ARG A 319 10.88 15.89 11.16
CA ARG A 319 10.80 16.49 9.84
C ARG A 319 9.43 16.25 9.21
N THR A 320 9.01 17.23 8.44
CA THR A 320 7.89 17.10 7.52
C THR A 320 8.40 17.33 6.12
N VAL A 321 8.27 16.32 5.28
CA VAL A 321 8.62 16.37 3.87
C VAL A 321 7.43 16.88 3.09
N SER A 322 7.64 17.81 2.18
CA SER A 322 6.61 18.23 1.24
C SER A 322 6.24 17.07 0.36
N GLY A 323 4.98 16.72 0.36
CA GLY A 323 4.50 15.53 -0.32
C GLY A 323 3.60 15.87 -1.49
N HIS A 324 2.56 15.10 -1.57
CA HIS A 324 1.63 15.07 -2.68
C HIS A 324 0.57 16.17 -2.59
N ARG A 325 0.22 16.73 -3.75
CA ARG A 325 -0.76 17.81 -3.83
C ARG A 325 -2.14 17.43 -3.31
N TYR A 326 -2.56 16.16 -3.52
CA TYR A 326 -3.91 15.69 -3.18
C TYR A 326 -3.92 14.61 -2.09
N GLY A 327 -2.88 14.49 -1.28
CA GLY A 327 -2.75 13.51 -0.22
C GLY A 327 -1.85 12.33 -0.60
N ALA A 328 -1.14 11.82 0.41
CA ALA A 328 -0.38 10.59 0.29
C ALA A 328 -1.31 9.37 0.29
N CYS A 329 -0.87 8.28 -0.31
CA CYS A 329 -1.57 6.99 -0.32
C CYS A 329 -0.77 5.89 0.35
N ASP A 330 0.54 5.80 0.07
CA ASP A 330 1.45 4.81 0.67
C ASP A 330 2.84 5.42 0.91
N VAL A 331 3.61 4.83 1.80
CA VAL A 331 4.97 5.25 2.15
C VAL A 331 5.88 4.05 2.37
N LYS A 332 7.13 4.13 1.90
CA LYS A 332 8.16 3.11 2.07
C LYS A 332 9.52 3.73 2.37
N PHE A 333 10.31 3.06 3.18
CA PHE A 333 11.74 3.38 3.29
C PHE A 333 12.57 2.55 2.32
N SER A 334 13.68 3.11 1.84
CA SER A 334 14.74 2.32 1.23
C SER A 334 15.40 1.42 2.29
N ALA A 335 15.97 0.27 1.88
CA ALA A 335 16.57 -0.69 2.81
C ALA A 335 17.77 -0.11 3.60
N ASP A 336 18.43 0.91 3.08
CA ASP A 336 19.52 1.62 3.76
C ASP A 336 19.03 2.80 4.65
N GLY A 337 17.71 3.00 4.74
CA GLY A 337 17.09 4.07 5.53
C GLY A 337 17.36 5.49 5.03
N LYS A 338 18.06 5.68 3.90
CA LYS A 338 18.45 6.99 3.41
C LYS A 338 17.35 7.74 2.67
N TYR A 339 16.39 7.02 2.12
CA TYR A 339 15.31 7.60 1.35
C TYR A 339 13.96 7.14 1.87
N VAL A 340 12.99 8.02 1.75
CA VAL A 340 11.56 7.74 1.91
C VAL A 340 10.88 7.93 0.56
N LEU A 341 10.11 6.94 0.14
CA LEU A 341 9.30 6.98 -1.05
C LEU A 341 7.85 7.14 -0.63
N SER A 342 7.09 7.92 -1.36
CA SER A 342 5.65 8.06 -1.13
C SER A 342 4.88 8.09 -2.45
N SER A 343 3.70 7.51 -2.47
CA SER A 343 2.76 7.63 -3.57
C SER A 343 1.60 8.54 -3.18
N GLY A 344 0.97 9.15 -4.18
CA GLY A 344 -0.09 10.09 -3.92
C GLY A 344 -1.15 10.21 -5.01
N ARG A 345 -2.18 10.96 -4.66
CA ARG A 345 -3.32 11.24 -5.53
C ARG A 345 -3.02 12.21 -6.67
N ASP A 346 -1.82 12.76 -6.72
CA ASP A 346 -1.29 13.57 -7.81
C ASP A 346 -0.62 12.73 -8.91
N THR A 347 -0.83 11.40 -8.89
CA THR A 347 -0.34 10.45 -9.92
C THR A 347 1.18 10.29 -9.95
N THR A 348 1.85 10.61 -8.84
CA THR A 348 3.30 10.51 -8.73
C THR A 348 3.75 9.61 -7.59
N VAL A 349 4.97 9.09 -7.73
CA VAL A 349 5.78 8.59 -6.61
C VAL A 349 6.93 9.56 -6.40
N ARG A 350 7.07 10.07 -5.18
CA ARG A 350 8.16 10.99 -4.81
C ARG A 350 9.19 10.25 -3.99
N ILE A 351 10.45 10.55 -4.23
CA ILE A 351 11.59 9.98 -3.52
C ILE A 351 12.33 11.13 -2.84
N CYS A 352 12.36 11.13 -1.51
CA CYS A 352 12.98 12.17 -0.72
C CYS A 352 14.09 11.61 0.16
N GLN A 353 15.12 12.39 0.36
CA GLN A 353 16.21 12.05 1.26
C GLN A 353 15.76 12.23 2.72
N VAL A 354 16.02 11.24 3.57
CA VAL A 354 15.59 11.26 4.98
C VAL A 354 16.35 12.33 5.79
N SER A 355 17.62 12.53 5.49
CA SER A 355 18.51 13.41 6.26
C SER A 355 18.11 14.90 6.21
N ASP A 356 17.63 15.39 5.07
CA ASP A 356 17.29 16.80 4.86
C ASP A 356 15.88 17.04 4.31
N GLY A 357 15.17 15.97 3.92
CA GLY A 357 13.81 16.00 3.35
C GLY A 357 13.78 16.48 1.90
N LYS A 358 14.93 16.59 1.23
CA LYS A 358 15.01 17.04 -0.16
C LYS A 358 14.48 15.96 -1.11
N GLU A 359 13.61 16.36 -2.03
CA GLU A 359 13.18 15.51 -3.12
C GLU A 359 14.32 15.28 -4.10
N VAL A 360 14.60 14.02 -4.42
CA VAL A 360 15.68 13.62 -5.34
C VAL A 360 15.16 13.06 -6.66
N ALA A 361 13.93 12.57 -6.68
CA ALA A 361 13.29 12.11 -7.90
C ALA A 361 11.77 12.09 -7.75
N THR A 362 11.09 12.26 -8.88
CA THR A 362 9.64 12.05 -9.04
C THR A 362 9.43 11.06 -10.17
N LEU A 363 8.69 9.96 -9.90
CA LEU A 363 8.29 8.97 -10.89
C LEU A 363 6.83 9.23 -11.27
N GLY A 364 6.52 9.04 -12.56
CA GLY A 364 5.22 9.39 -13.11
C GLY A 364 5.14 10.88 -13.50
N LYS A 365 3.96 11.32 -13.90
CA LYS A 365 3.72 12.70 -14.32
C LYS A 365 2.60 13.29 -13.46
N GLU A 366 2.88 14.39 -12.80
CA GLU A 366 1.87 15.09 -12.02
C GLU A 366 0.71 15.51 -12.91
N ARG A 367 -0.48 15.04 -12.55
CA ARG A 367 -1.72 15.40 -13.22
C ARG A 367 -2.66 16.03 -12.21
N GLY A 368 -3.22 17.18 -12.56
CA GLY A 368 -4.08 17.93 -11.66
C GLY A 368 -5.46 17.28 -11.47
N GLY A 369 -5.82 16.95 -10.24
CA GLY A 369 -7.18 16.96 -9.70
C GLY A 369 -8.25 16.05 -10.26
N GLN A 370 -7.99 15.20 -11.22
CA GLN A 370 -8.98 14.26 -11.74
C GLN A 370 -8.76 12.87 -11.16
N PHE A 371 -9.80 12.32 -10.53
CA PHE A 371 -9.89 11.06 -9.78
C PHE A 371 -9.63 9.78 -10.60
N LYS A 372 -8.79 9.78 -11.62
CA LYS A 372 -8.74 8.66 -12.58
C LYS A 372 -7.52 7.75 -12.46
N ASP A 373 -6.43 8.20 -11.84
CA ASP A 373 -5.15 7.50 -11.90
C ASP A 373 -4.23 7.73 -10.68
N TRP A 374 -4.81 7.82 -9.47
CA TRP A 374 -4.03 7.96 -8.23
C TRP A 374 -3.08 6.79 -8.03
N MET A 375 -1.82 7.07 -7.70
CA MET A 375 -0.87 6.04 -7.24
C MET A 375 -1.25 5.60 -5.83
N HIS A 376 -1.96 4.46 -5.75
CA HIS A 376 -2.57 4.01 -4.49
C HIS A 376 -1.59 3.25 -3.59
N ALA A 377 -0.66 2.49 -4.15
CA ALA A 377 0.30 1.70 -3.41
C ALA A 377 1.66 1.68 -4.11
N ILE A 378 2.73 1.50 -3.34
CA ILE A 378 4.09 1.37 -3.85
C ILE A 378 4.82 0.18 -3.23
N ALA A 379 5.76 -0.37 -3.98
CA ALA A 379 6.72 -1.36 -3.51
C ALA A 379 8.11 -1.08 -4.06
N ILE A 380 9.13 -1.48 -3.32
CA ILE A 380 10.53 -1.39 -3.70
C ILE A 380 11.04 -2.83 -3.83
N SER A 381 11.78 -3.12 -4.90
CA SER A 381 12.39 -4.44 -5.07
C SER A 381 13.45 -4.70 -3.99
N PRO A 382 13.68 -5.98 -3.60
CA PRO A 382 14.69 -6.31 -2.59
C PRO A 382 16.10 -5.81 -2.93
N ASP A 383 16.46 -5.78 -4.21
CA ASP A 383 17.76 -5.27 -4.69
C ASP A 383 17.83 -3.73 -4.74
N GLN A 384 16.74 -3.04 -4.40
CA GLN A 384 16.62 -1.59 -4.36
C GLN A 384 16.82 -0.89 -5.72
N LYS A 385 16.63 -1.60 -6.83
CA LYS A 385 16.81 -1.06 -8.18
C LYS A 385 15.50 -0.70 -8.86
N THR A 386 14.39 -1.28 -8.41
CA THR A 386 13.10 -1.15 -9.07
C THR A 386 12.03 -0.68 -8.10
N VAL A 387 11.13 0.17 -8.59
CA VAL A 387 9.93 0.62 -7.88
C VAL A 387 8.71 0.25 -8.69
N ALA A 388 7.73 -0.36 -8.05
CA ALA A 388 6.41 -0.61 -8.61
C ALA A 388 5.37 0.28 -7.93
N ALA A 389 4.43 0.81 -8.68
CA ALA A 389 3.28 1.54 -8.13
C ALA A 389 1.99 1.14 -8.84
N ALA A 390 0.96 0.93 -8.05
CA ALA A 390 -0.38 0.59 -8.52
C ALA A 390 -1.25 1.83 -8.58
N ASP A 391 -1.90 2.07 -9.70
CA ASP A 391 -2.83 3.19 -9.87
C ASP A 391 -4.30 2.73 -9.88
N ILE A 392 -5.23 3.65 -9.62
CA ILE A 392 -6.67 3.35 -9.65
C ILE A 392 -7.26 3.25 -11.06
N ALA A 393 -6.46 3.48 -12.10
CA ALA A 393 -6.89 3.30 -13.49
C ALA A 393 -6.78 1.84 -13.95
N GLY A 394 -6.22 0.94 -13.12
CA GLY A 394 -6.08 -0.47 -13.40
C GLY A 394 -4.68 -0.87 -13.89
N MET A 395 -3.66 -0.13 -13.50
CA MET A 395 -2.31 -0.34 -13.97
C MET A 395 -1.33 -0.50 -12.80
N VAL A 396 -0.31 -1.34 -12.98
CA VAL A 396 0.87 -1.36 -12.14
C VAL A 396 2.05 -0.88 -12.98
N HIS A 397 2.58 0.27 -12.61
CA HIS A 397 3.73 0.88 -13.26
C HIS A 397 5.01 0.40 -12.62
N VAL A 398 6.03 0.13 -13.42
CA VAL A 398 7.33 -0.34 -12.93
C VAL A 398 8.44 0.53 -13.49
N TRP A 399 9.23 1.12 -12.59
CA TRP A 399 10.39 1.95 -12.92
C TRP A 399 11.67 1.31 -12.46
N GLN A 400 12.70 1.39 -13.29
CA GLN A 400 14.06 1.14 -12.88
C GLN A 400 14.69 2.44 -12.42
N LEU A 401 15.36 2.43 -11.25
CA LEU A 401 15.93 3.63 -10.62
C LEU A 401 17.29 4.02 -11.19
N GLN A 402 17.95 3.11 -11.90
CA GLN A 402 19.22 3.30 -12.58
C GLN A 402 19.08 2.81 -14.01
N SER A 403 19.38 3.64 -14.96
CA SER A 403 19.54 3.29 -16.38
C SER A 403 21.02 3.24 -16.72
#